data_70f97ea876ec89f5bb47e310b0587763
#
_entry.id   70f97ea876ec89f5bb47e310b0587763
#
_cell.length_a   1.000
_cell.length_b   1.000
_cell.length_c   1.000
_cell.angle_alpha   90.00
_cell.angle_beta   90.00
_cell.angle_gamma   90.00
#
_symmetry.space_group_name_H-M   'P 1'
#
loop_
_entity.id
_entity.type
_entity.pdbx_description
1 polymer ?
#
loop_
_entity_poly.entity_id
_entity_poly.type
_entity_poly.pdbx_seq_one_letter_code
_entity_poly.pdbx_strand_id
1 'polypeptide(L)'
;MGAKMDDPVAMYLSDACTLPVNMAGLPGMSIPAGLSEGLPVGLQIIGAPWSELSMLRLARGYEAITARATWRDLDPAELTLTDDPNTPSPIERKERLTGAPAGGSGAQA
;
A
#
# COMPACT_ATOMS: atom_id res chain seq x y z
N MET A 1 -0.79 3.29 15.92
CA MET A 1 0.29 2.36 16.32
C MET A 1 -0.10 1.76 17.65
N GLY A 2 0.06 0.46 17.88
CA GLY A 2 -0.19 -0.16 19.19
C GLY A 2 -1.26 -1.24 19.25
N ALA A 3 -2.19 -1.31 18.30
CA ALA A 3 -3.29 -2.28 18.31
C ALA A 3 -2.87 -3.78 18.31
N LYS A 4 -1.61 -4.08 18.02
CA LYS A 4 -1.07 -5.45 18.01
C LYS A 4 -0.07 -5.74 19.15
N MET A 5 0.20 -4.77 20.01
CA MET A 5 1.21 -4.95 21.06
C MET A 5 0.78 -5.92 22.16
N ASP A 6 -0.52 -6.12 22.31
CA ASP A 6 -1.09 -7.04 23.32
C ASP A 6 -1.29 -8.46 22.79
N ASP A 7 -1.05 -8.71 21.50
CA ASP A 7 -1.12 -10.06 20.89
C ASP A 7 0.24 -10.45 20.30
N PRO A 8 1.03 -11.28 21.02
CA PRO A 8 2.33 -11.74 20.55
C PRO A 8 2.27 -12.53 19.23
N VAL A 9 1.17 -13.24 18.99
CA VAL A 9 0.99 -14.04 17.76
C VAL A 9 0.76 -13.11 16.56
N ALA A 10 -0.09 -12.10 16.70
CA ALA A 10 -0.34 -11.11 15.65
C ALA A 10 0.92 -10.29 15.34
N MET A 11 1.74 -9.99 16.35
CA MET A 11 3.02 -9.31 16.17
C MET A 11 4.02 -10.19 15.41
N TYR A 12 4.12 -11.46 15.76
CA TYR A 12 4.99 -12.42 15.06
C TYR A 12 4.56 -12.66 13.61
N LEU A 13 3.24 -12.74 13.35
CA LEU A 13 2.70 -12.95 12.02
C LEU A 13 2.91 -11.72 11.09
N SER A 14 3.17 -10.53 11.64
CA SER A 14 3.46 -9.35 10.81
C SER A 14 4.78 -9.49 10.03
N ASP A 15 5.71 -10.30 10.49
CA ASP A 15 7.00 -10.54 9.84
C ASP A 15 7.01 -11.79 8.93
N ALA A 16 5.90 -12.51 8.87
CA ALA A 16 5.81 -13.78 8.14
C ALA A 16 6.12 -13.65 6.64
N CYS A 17 5.90 -12.47 6.05
CA CYS A 17 6.17 -12.23 4.63
C CYS A 17 7.59 -11.69 4.36
N THR A 18 8.27 -11.15 5.36
CA THR A 18 9.58 -10.49 5.19
C THR A 18 10.74 -11.37 5.65
N LEU A 19 10.58 -12.08 6.75
CA LEU A 19 11.59 -12.96 7.33
C LEU A 19 12.08 -14.05 6.37
N PRO A 20 11.21 -14.82 5.69
CA PRO A 20 11.65 -15.90 4.81
C PRO A 20 12.54 -15.42 3.65
N VAL A 21 12.27 -14.24 3.09
CA VAL A 21 13.05 -13.65 2.01
C VAL A 21 14.47 -13.32 2.47
N ASN A 22 14.58 -12.71 3.66
CA ASN A 22 15.86 -12.39 4.26
C ASN A 22 16.68 -13.65 4.59
N MET A 23 16.03 -14.66 5.16
CA MET A 23 16.69 -15.91 5.52
C MET A 23 17.13 -16.72 4.29
N ALA A 24 16.38 -16.63 3.20
CA ALA A 24 16.76 -17.29 1.95
C ALA A 24 17.84 -16.51 1.15
N GLY A 25 18.22 -15.31 1.58
CA GLY A 25 19.18 -14.46 0.87
C GLY A 25 18.70 -14.03 -0.51
N LEU A 26 17.36 -13.89 -0.68
CA LEU A 26 16.74 -13.48 -1.92
C LEU A 26 16.54 -11.96 -1.96
N PRO A 27 16.66 -11.33 -3.12
CA PRO A 27 16.30 -9.94 -3.26
C PRO A 27 14.79 -9.75 -3.11
N GLY A 28 14.40 -8.78 -2.30
CA GLY A 28 13.01 -8.40 -2.07
C GLY A 28 12.84 -6.89 -2.10
N MET A 29 11.73 -6.42 -2.62
CA MET A 29 11.35 -5.02 -2.59
C MET A 29 9.87 -4.87 -2.36
N SER A 30 9.47 -3.74 -1.79
CA SER A 30 8.06 -3.36 -1.66
C SER A 30 7.79 -2.12 -2.49
N ILE A 31 6.67 -2.12 -3.20
CA ILE A 31 6.21 -0.98 -3.99
C ILE A 31 4.79 -0.61 -3.57
N PRO A 32 4.41 0.67 -3.66
CA PRO A 32 3.05 1.09 -3.33
C PRO A 32 2.03 0.41 -4.25
N ALA A 33 1.01 -0.21 -3.68
CA ALA A 33 -0.01 -0.96 -4.42
C ALA A 33 -1.42 -0.36 -4.32
N GLY A 34 -1.62 0.63 -3.47
CA GLY A 34 -2.91 1.27 -3.29
C GLY A 34 -3.23 1.52 -1.82
N LEU A 35 -4.51 1.64 -1.53
CA LEU A 35 -5.01 1.84 -0.18
C LEU A 35 -6.03 0.74 0.16
N SER A 36 -6.04 0.32 1.40
CA SER A 36 -7.08 -0.51 1.99
C SER A 36 -7.56 0.18 3.26
N GLU A 37 -8.85 0.50 3.32
CA GLU A 37 -9.45 1.24 4.45
C GLU A 37 -8.73 2.56 4.77
N GLY A 38 -8.23 3.26 3.73
CA GLY A 38 -7.47 4.50 3.88
C GLY A 38 -5.99 4.32 4.26
N LEU A 39 -5.53 3.10 4.51
CA LEU A 39 -4.15 2.80 4.84
C LEU A 39 -3.35 2.37 3.61
N PRO A 40 -2.08 2.80 3.47
CA PRO A 40 -1.25 2.41 2.35
C PRO A 40 -0.94 0.91 2.39
N VAL A 41 -1.06 0.27 1.23
CA VAL A 41 -0.74 -1.15 1.01
C VAL A 41 0.49 -1.25 0.13
N GLY A 42 1.43 -2.12 0.51
CA GLY A 42 2.60 -2.47 -0.28
C GLY A 42 2.41 -3.78 -1.03
N LEU A 43 2.89 -3.82 -2.26
CA LEU A 43 3.08 -5.06 -3.02
C LEU A 43 4.52 -5.51 -2.86
N GLN A 44 4.72 -6.70 -2.29
CA GLN A 44 6.04 -7.29 -2.18
C GLN A 44 6.40 -8.05 -3.47
N ILE A 45 7.58 -7.77 -3.99
CA ILE A 45 8.18 -8.49 -5.12
C ILE A 45 9.39 -9.24 -4.58
N ILE A 46 9.45 -10.52 -4.84
CA ILE A 46 10.58 -11.39 -4.47
C ILE A 46 11.20 -11.92 -5.76
N GLY A 47 12.50 -11.77 -5.90
CA GLY A 47 13.25 -12.20 -7.07
C GLY A 47 14.12 -13.43 -6.83
N ALA A 48 14.60 -14.02 -7.90
CA ALA A 48 15.67 -15.02 -7.83
C ALA A 48 16.99 -14.33 -7.40
N PRO A 49 17.99 -15.09 -6.93
CA PRO A 49 19.31 -14.51 -6.64
C PRO A 49 19.84 -13.70 -7.83
N TRP A 50 20.40 -12.53 -7.57
CA TRP A 50 20.99 -11.62 -8.57
C TRP A 50 19.99 -11.06 -9.62
N SER A 51 18.69 -11.04 -9.31
CA SER A 51 17.65 -10.55 -10.23
C SER A 51 17.16 -9.13 -9.95
N GLU A 52 17.89 -8.34 -9.19
CA GLU A 52 17.52 -6.99 -8.76
C GLU A 52 17.13 -6.09 -9.93
N LEU A 53 17.88 -6.16 -11.04
CA LEU A 53 17.58 -5.36 -12.23
C LEU A 53 16.23 -5.73 -12.84
N SER A 54 15.87 -7.01 -12.86
CA SER A 54 14.57 -7.48 -13.35
C SER A 54 13.44 -7.02 -12.47
N MET A 55 13.63 -7.03 -11.15
CA MET A 55 12.67 -6.53 -10.18
C MET A 55 12.44 -5.02 -10.34
N LEU A 56 13.51 -4.24 -10.51
CA LEU A 56 13.41 -2.80 -10.76
C LEU A 56 12.67 -2.48 -12.06
N ARG A 57 12.91 -3.26 -13.12
CA ARG A 57 12.16 -3.12 -14.38
C ARG A 57 10.68 -3.42 -14.21
N LEU A 58 10.35 -4.48 -13.46
CA LEU A 58 8.97 -4.82 -13.14
C LEU A 58 8.30 -3.70 -12.32
N ALA A 59 8.97 -3.22 -11.28
CA ALA A 59 8.48 -2.12 -10.45
C ALA A 59 8.21 -0.85 -11.26
N ARG A 60 9.15 -0.50 -12.15
CA ARG A 60 8.98 0.66 -13.05
C ARG A 60 7.81 0.47 -14.03
N GLY A 61 7.63 -0.74 -14.56
CA GLY A 61 6.48 -1.07 -15.41
C GLY A 61 5.16 -0.92 -14.66
N TYR A 62 5.09 -1.43 -13.43
CA TYR A 62 3.94 -1.26 -12.56
C TYR A 62 3.67 0.21 -12.24
N GLU A 63 4.71 0.97 -11.93
CA GLU A 63 4.61 2.40 -11.69
C GLU A 63 4.03 3.15 -12.90
N ALA A 64 4.46 2.81 -14.11
CA ALA A 64 3.99 3.44 -15.33
C ALA A 64 2.49 3.19 -15.58
N ILE A 65 2.00 1.98 -15.36
CA ILE A 65 0.58 1.64 -15.53
C ILE A 65 -0.31 2.21 -14.42
N THR A 66 0.25 2.45 -13.23
CA THR A 66 -0.46 3.02 -12.08
C THR A 66 -0.21 4.51 -11.88
N ALA A 67 0.45 5.17 -12.82
CA ALA A 67 0.82 6.60 -12.70
C ALA A 67 -0.39 7.53 -12.51
N ARG A 68 -1.58 7.15 -13.01
CA ARG A 68 -2.82 7.92 -12.88
C ARG A 68 -3.71 7.47 -11.72
N ALA A 69 -3.26 6.54 -10.91
CA ALA A 69 -4.03 6.08 -9.76
C ALA A 69 -4.10 7.20 -8.70
N THR A 70 -5.31 7.52 -8.26
CA THR A 70 -5.59 8.63 -7.33
C THR A 70 -4.85 8.52 -6.00
N TRP A 71 -4.56 7.30 -5.55
CA TRP A 71 -3.81 7.06 -4.32
C TRP A 71 -2.33 7.49 -4.38
N ARG A 72 -1.76 7.70 -5.59
CA ARG A 72 -0.39 8.19 -5.75
C ARG A 72 -0.25 9.68 -5.46
N ASP A 73 -1.34 10.42 -5.56
CA ASP A 73 -1.36 11.86 -5.34
C ASP A 73 -1.62 12.23 -3.87
N LEU A 74 -1.71 11.24 -2.99
CA LEU A 74 -1.91 11.48 -1.56
C LEU A 74 -0.59 11.93 -0.93
N ASP A 75 -0.61 13.10 -0.30
CA ASP A 75 0.51 13.56 0.52
C ASP A 75 0.63 12.66 1.75
N PRO A 76 1.82 12.09 2.03
CA PRO A 76 2.04 11.34 3.26
C PRO A 76 1.68 12.11 4.53
N ALA A 77 1.77 13.43 4.52
CA ALA A 77 1.35 14.28 5.64
C ALA A 77 -0.18 14.30 5.84
N GLU A 78 -0.95 13.99 4.80
CA GLU A 78 -2.41 13.88 4.88
C GLU A 78 -2.89 12.51 5.40
N LEU A 79 -2.00 11.52 5.43
CA LEU A 79 -2.26 10.19 5.99
C LEU A 79 -2.13 10.21 7.53
N THR A 80 -2.77 11.18 8.17
CA THR A 80 -2.86 11.17 9.63
C THR A 80 -3.80 10.05 10.05
N LEU A 81 -3.24 9.05 10.73
CA LEU A 81 -4.01 8.05 11.45
C LEU A 81 -4.73 8.77 12.61
N THR A 82 -5.96 9.15 12.39
CA THR A 82 -6.82 9.63 13.47
C THR A 82 -7.60 8.43 13.98
N ASP A 83 -7.53 8.18 15.27
CA ASP A 83 -8.37 7.16 15.95
C ASP A 83 -9.85 7.58 16.02
N ASP A 84 -10.21 8.68 15.38
CA ASP A 84 -11.59 9.18 15.34
C ASP A 84 -12.36 8.49 14.20
N PRO A 85 -13.35 7.64 14.51
CA PRO A 85 -14.15 6.94 13.50
C PRO A 85 -14.97 7.87 12.59
N ASN A 86 -15.12 9.16 12.98
CA ASN A 86 -15.81 10.17 12.17
C ASN A 86 -14.87 10.97 11.26
N THR A 87 -13.57 10.76 11.34
CA THR A 87 -12.63 11.47 10.46
C THR A 87 -12.72 10.89 9.05
N PRO A 88 -13.09 11.69 8.04
CA PRO A 88 -13.17 11.22 6.68
C PRO A 88 -11.79 10.73 6.21
N SER A 89 -11.78 9.64 5.44
CA SER A 89 -10.56 9.11 4.85
C SER A 89 -9.85 10.18 4.01
N PRO A 90 -8.53 10.08 3.80
CA PRO A 90 -7.79 11.02 2.96
C PRO A 90 -8.39 11.15 1.55
N ILE A 91 -8.95 10.06 1.02
CA ILE A 91 -9.62 10.03 -0.28
C ILE A 91 -10.90 10.86 -0.23
N GLU A 92 -11.77 10.61 0.73
CA GLU A 92 -13.02 11.38 0.89
C GLU A 92 -12.77 12.86 1.13
N ARG A 93 -11.69 13.18 1.87
CA ARG A 93 -11.29 14.57 2.09
C ARG A 93 -10.87 15.23 0.79
N LYS A 94 -10.07 14.55 -0.03
CA LYS A 94 -9.63 15.05 -1.33
C LYS A 94 -10.81 15.23 -2.28
N GLU A 95 -11.73 14.27 -2.34
CA GLU A 95 -12.95 14.36 -3.16
C GLU A 95 -13.83 15.55 -2.77
N ARG A 96 -13.98 15.83 -1.48
CA ARG A 96 -14.70 17.00 -0.98
C ARG A 96 -14.05 18.32 -1.39
N LEU A 97 -12.70 18.37 -1.40
CA LEU A 97 -11.94 19.57 -1.75
C LEU A 97 -11.90 19.82 -3.25
N THR A 98 -11.85 18.76 -4.06
CA THR A 98 -11.72 18.86 -5.53
C THR A 98 -13.07 18.84 -6.25
N GLY A 99 -14.17 18.53 -5.55
CA GLY A 99 -15.49 18.37 -6.17
C GLY A 99 -15.58 17.22 -7.18
N ALA A 100 -14.58 16.33 -7.21
CA ALA A 100 -14.58 15.18 -8.08
C ALA A 100 -15.60 14.14 -7.55
N PRO A 101 -16.51 13.62 -8.40
CA PRO A 101 -17.45 12.60 -7.97
C PRO A 101 -16.71 11.31 -7.61
N ALA A 102 -17.12 10.70 -6.52
CA ALA A 102 -16.69 9.35 -6.17
C ALA A 102 -16.90 8.43 -7.39
N GLY A 103 -15.82 7.77 -7.82
CA GLY A 103 -15.83 6.90 -8.99
C GLY A 103 -16.98 5.89 -8.88
N GLY A 104 -18.03 6.12 -9.63
CA GLY A 104 -19.19 5.26 -9.66
C GLY A 104 -18.77 3.86 -10.12
N SER A 105 -18.89 2.89 -9.25
CA SER A 105 -18.94 1.47 -9.58
C SER A 105 -20.14 1.22 -10.48
N GLY A 106 -19.96 1.48 -11.76
CA GLY A 106 -20.92 1.13 -12.80
C GLY A 106 -20.76 -0.34 -13.18
N ALA A 107 -21.15 -1.24 -12.30
CA ALA A 107 -21.53 -2.57 -12.72
C ALA A 107 -22.95 -2.47 -13.32
N GLN A 108 -23.06 -2.49 -14.62
CA GLN A 108 -24.30 -2.83 -15.30
C GLN A 108 -24.06 -3.94 -16.30
N ALA A 109 -24.70 -5.03 -15.98
CA ALA A 109 -25.30 -6.11 -16.77
C ALA A 109 -24.63 -6.47 -18.11
#